data_ae2439154ebd777e6cc52983ea0f09d2
#
_entry.id   ae2439154ebd777e6cc52983ea0f09d2
#
_cell.length_a   1.000
_cell.length_b   1.000
_cell.length_c   1.000
_cell.angle_alpha   90.00
_cell.angle_beta   90.00
_cell.angle_gamma   90.00
#
_symmetry.space_group_name_H-M   'P 1'
#
loop_
_entity.id
_entity.type
_entity.pdbx_description
1 polymer ?
#
loop_
_entity_poly.entity_id
_entity_poly.type
_entity_poly.pdbx_seq_one_letter_code
_entity_poly.pdbx_strand_id
1 'polypeptide(L)'
;MAYFPMFVDMTERECLIVGGGNVAYRKVIVMLDFGAKVTVVAEDICDELRNLTIDDISNEYKSGLYTANKENRITFIKRRFERKDCDGMEMVIAATDDNALNHEIAEYCKAKDIMVNAVDQKADCSFIFPSYIKEKNLVAAFSSGGNSPVLTQYLKGKEQEILTPFLGDLNEYMGQIREKVIAQYDTEAERKRVFKEILCAAIDNGRIPEV
;
A
#
# COMPACT_ATOMS: atom_id res chain seq x y z
N MET A 1 14.86 17.46 2.15
CA MET A 1 14.13 16.68 3.17
C MET A 1 14.77 15.30 3.26
N ALA A 2 14.94 14.77 4.48
CA ALA A 2 15.40 13.39 4.71
C ALA A 2 14.18 12.56 5.12
N TYR A 3 13.83 11.54 4.30
CA TYR A 3 12.73 10.63 4.61
C TYR A 3 13.26 9.38 5.29
N PHE A 4 12.63 8.99 6.41
CA PHE A 4 12.93 7.73 7.08
C PHE A 4 12.03 6.63 6.48
N PRO A 5 12.61 5.49 6.03
CA PRO A 5 11.82 4.38 5.51
C PRO A 5 11.13 3.63 6.65
N MET A 6 9.81 3.54 6.58
CA MET A 6 9.02 2.73 7.50
C MET A 6 7.82 2.11 6.78
N PHE A 7 7.35 0.97 7.25
CA PHE A 7 6.12 0.35 6.83
C PHE A 7 5.03 0.67 7.84
N VAL A 8 3.87 1.13 7.36
CA VAL A 8 2.70 1.47 8.16
C VAL A 8 1.63 0.41 7.90
N ASP A 9 1.11 -0.18 8.96
CA ASP A 9 -0.05 -1.06 8.84
C ASP A 9 -1.29 -0.21 8.53
N MET A 10 -1.85 -0.43 7.34
CA MET A 10 -3.05 0.25 6.87
C MET A 10 -4.32 -0.61 6.97
N THR A 11 -4.22 -1.82 7.50
CA THR A 11 -5.35 -2.75 7.62
C THR A 11 -6.48 -2.10 8.41
N GLU A 12 -7.67 -1.99 7.80
CA GLU A 12 -8.89 -1.40 8.37
C GLU A 12 -8.77 0.10 8.77
N ARG A 13 -7.68 0.78 8.41
CA ARG A 13 -7.49 2.21 8.71
C ARG A 13 -8.22 3.10 7.73
N GLU A 14 -8.75 4.20 8.24
CA GLU A 14 -9.51 5.18 7.46
C GLU A 14 -8.57 6.05 6.60
N CYS A 15 -8.76 5.99 5.28
CA CYS A 15 -8.00 6.75 4.30
C CYS A 15 -8.94 7.59 3.43
N LEU A 16 -8.76 8.91 3.43
CA LEU A 16 -9.48 9.82 2.56
C LEU A 16 -8.68 10.10 1.29
N ILE A 17 -9.35 10.04 0.15
CA ILE A 17 -8.80 10.51 -1.13
C ILE A 17 -9.72 11.62 -1.67
N VAL A 18 -9.16 12.82 -1.81
CA VAL A 18 -9.88 13.97 -2.38
C VAL A 18 -9.51 14.12 -3.83
N GLY A 19 -10.50 14.00 -4.70
CA GLY A 19 -10.35 13.98 -6.17
C GLY A 19 -10.84 12.68 -6.79
N GLY A 20 -11.28 12.74 -8.05
CA GLY A 20 -11.92 11.62 -8.75
C GLY A 20 -11.26 11.22 -10.07
N GLY A 21 -10.09 11.76 -10.38
CA GLY A 21 -9.38 11.48 -11.63
C GLY A 21 -8.49 10.23 -11.57
N ASN A 22 -7.75 9.98 -12.67
CA ASN A 22 -6.86 8.82 -12.82
C ASN A 22 -5.74 8.76 -11.76
N VAL A 23 -5.32 9.91 -11.21
CA VAL A 23 -4.33 9.94 -10.13
C VAL A 23 -4.95 9.42 -8.85
N ALA A 24 -6.17 9.88 -8.52
CA ALA A 24 -6.94 9.40 -7.38
C ALA A 24 -7.18 7.88 -7.50
N TYR A 25 -7.62 7.39 -8.67
CA TYR A 25 -7.81 5.96 -8.93
C TYR A 25 -6.58 5.13 -8.57
N ARG A 26 -5.39 5.54 -9.06
CA ARG A 26 -4.14 4.83 -8.73
C ARG A 26 -3.84 4.80 -7.23
N LYS A 27 -4.22 5.85 -6.49
CA LYS A 27 -4.05 5.89 -5.04
C LYS A 27 -5.07 5.01 -4.31
N VAL A 28 -6.31 4.98 -4.78
CA VAL A 28 -7.35 4.06 -4.29
C VAL A 28 -6.88 2.61 -4.38
N ILE A 29 -6.40 2.18 -5.57
CA ILE A 29 -5.91 0.81 -5.76
C ILE A 29 -4.78 0.48 -4.77
N VAL A 30 -3.82 1.39 -4.59
CA VAL A 30 -2.72 1.16 -3.63
C VAL A 30 -3.25 1.02 -2.21
N MET A 31 -4.14 1.89 -1.77
CA MET A 31 -4.67 1.84 -0.39
C MET A 31 -5.50 0.59 -0.15
N LEU A 32 -6.31 0.17 -1.11
CA LEU A 32 -7.07 -1.09 -1.04
C LEU A 32 -6.15 -2.31 -0.99
N ASP A 33 -5.05 -2.31 -1.78
CA ASP A 33 -4.05 -3.40 -1.78
C ASP A 33 -3.37 -3.57 -0.41
N PHE A 34 -3.25 -2.49 0.36
CA PHE A 34 -2.74 -2.52 1.73
C PHE A 34 -3.85 -2.60 2.80
N GLY A 35 -5.08 -2.87 2.43
CA GLY A 35 -6.17 -3.19 3.35
C GLY A 35 -6.85 -1.99 4.00
N ALA A 36 -6.62 -0.77 3.52
CA ALA A 36 -7.27 0.43 4.05
C ALA A 36 -8.77 0.47 3.72
N LYS A 37 -9.54 1.15 4.55
CA LYS A 37 -10.88 1.64 4.22
C LYS A 37 -10.76 2.98 3.51
N VAL A 38 -11.23 3.06 2.28
CA VAL A 38 -11.02 4.23 1.43
C VAL A 38 -12.31 5.00 1.24
N THR A 39 -12.29 6.28 1.61
CA THR A 39 -13.35 7.23 1.27
C THR A 39 -12.86 8.16 0.17
N VAL A 40 -13.57 8.22 -0.95
CA VAL A 40 -13.29 9.14 -2.05
C VAL A 40 -14.30 10.28 -2.02
N VAL A 41 -13.82 11.52 -1.96
CA VAL A 41 -14.67 12.73 -2.04
C VAL A 41 -14.34 13.46 -3.34
N ALA A 42 -15.31 13.55 -4.25
CA ALA A 42 -15.18 14.25 -5.52
C ALA A 42 -16.55 14.63 -6.09
N GLU A 43 -16.63 15.69 -6.91
CA GLU A 43 -17.86 16.05 -7.62
C GLU A 43 -18.18 15.06 -8.75
N ASP A 44 -17.15 14.48 -9.36
CA ASP A 44 -17.25 13.39 -10.35
C ASP A 44 -16.04 12.46 -10.25
N ILE A 45 -16.16 11.23 -10.78
CA ILE A 45 -15.11 10.22 -10.80
C ILE A 45 -14.89 9.70 -12.22
N CYS A 46 -13.64 9.32 -12.52
CA CYS A 46 -13.29 8.64 -13.76
C CYS A 46 -13.97 7.26 -13.87
N ASP A 47 -14.01 6.73 -15.09
CA ASP A 47 -14.70 5.46 -15.35
C ASP A 47 -14.04 4.29 -14.60
N GLU A 48 -12.73 4.33 -14.42
CA GLU A 48 -12.00 3.32 -13.65
C GLU A 48 -12.44 3.29 -12.18
N LEU A 49 -12.61 4.46 -11.54
CA LEU A 49 -13.15 4.54 -10.18
C LEU A 49 -14.63 4.14 -10.12
N ARG A 50 -15.40 4.51 -11.14
CA ARG A 50 -16.82 4.14 -11.24
C ARG A 50 -16.99 2.64 -11.33
N ASN A 51 -16.14 1.97 -12.09
CA ASN A 51 -16.16 0.53 -12.22
C ASN A 51 -15.82 -0.16 -10.88
N LEU A 52 -14.88 0.37 -10.09
CA LEU A 52 -14.62 -0.16 -8.75
C LEU A 52 -15.84 -0.09 -7.82
N THR A 53 -16.64 0.97 -7.93
CA THR A 53 -17.84 1.15 -7.09
C THR A 53 -19.04 0.34 -7.58
N ILE A 54 -19.12 0.02 -8.87
CA ILE A 54 -20.20 -0.76 -9.49
C ILE A 54 -19.92 -2.25 -9.39
N ASP A 55 -18.68 -2.67 -9.58
CA ASP A 55 -18.29 -4.08 -9.63
C ASP A 55 -18.28 -4.75 -8.25
N ASP A 56 -18.38 -3.99 -7.18
CA ASP A 56 -18.71 -4.50 -5.85
C ASP A 56 -20.06 -5.21 -5.80
N ILE A 57 -20.91 -5.03 -6.83
CA ILE A 57 -22.26 -5.59 -6.88
C ILE A 57 -22.34 -6.81 -7.81
N SER A 58 -21.42 -7.05 -8.75
CA SER A 58 -21.74 -7.97 -9.84
C SER A 58 -20.66 -8.88 -10.42
N ASN A 59 -19.36 -8.82 -10.09
CA ASN A 59 -18.40 -9.72 -10.75
C ASN A 59 -17.20 -10.17 -9.94
N GLU A 60 -16.94 -11.47 -10.02
CA GLU A 60 -15.70 -12.15 -9.67
C GLU A 60 -14.49 -11.55 -10.39
N TYR A 61 -13.71 -10.73 -9.70
CA TYR A 61 -12.45 -10.26 -10.26
C TYR A 61 -11.41 -11.38 -10.29
N LYS A 62 -10.92 -11.62 -11.50
CA LYS A 62 -9.95 -12.68 -11.83
C LYS A 62 -8.50 -12.35 -11.45
N SER A 63 -8.23 -11.26 -10.77
CA SER A 63 -6.90 -10.92 -10.26
C SER A 63 -6.97 -10.66 -8.76
N GLY A 64 -6.08 -11.25 -7.98
CA GLY A 64 -6.08 -11.22 -6.50
C GLY A 64 -6.05 -9.83 -5.83
N LEU A 65 -6.00 -8.75 -6.62
CA LEU A 65 -6.03 -7.35 -6.18
C LEU A 65 -7.37 -6.91 -5.56
N TYR A 66 -8.47 -7.58 -5.86
CA TYR A 66 -9.83 -7.11 -5.55
C TYR A 66 -10.57 -7.88 -4.46
N THR A 67 -9.91 -8.78 -3.77
CA THR A 67 -10.49 -9.44 -2.58
C THR A 67 -10.88 -8.44 -1.49
N ALA A 68 -10.30 -7.26 -1.50
CA ALA A 68 -10.62 -6.18 -0.57
C ALA A 68 -12.00 -5.53 -0.80
N ASN A 69 -12.51 -5.54 -2.03
CA ASN A 69 -13.79 -4.92 -2.37
C ASN A 69 -15.00 -5.73 -1.90
N LYS A 70 -14.86 -7.05 -1.69
CA LYS A 70 -15.94 -7.90 -1.13
C LYS A 70 -16.36 -7.50 0.29
N GLU A 71 -15.63 -6.59 0.93
CA GLU A 71 -15.85 -6.17 2.32
C GLU A 71 -16.30 -4.70 2.48
N ASN A 72 -16.83 -4.06 1.41
CA ASN A 72 -17.24 -2.64 1.44
C ASN A 72 -16.14 -1.67 1.90
N ARG A 73 -14.92 -1.84 1.41
CA ARG A 73 -13.77 -1.00 1.81
C ARG A 73 -13.65 0.31 1.04
N ILE A 74 -14.54 0.59 0.09
CA ILE A 74 -14.55 1.85 -0.64
C ILE A 74 -15.90 2.55 -0.50
N THR A 75 -15.85 3.82 -0.16
CA THR A 75 -17.02 4.72 -0.10
C THR A 75 -16.78 5.89 -1.03
N PHE A 76 -17.77 6.22 -1.87
CA PHE A 76 -17.73 7.40 -2.72
C PHE A 76 -18.74 8.43 -2.26
N ILE A 77 -18.28 9.68 -2.04
CA ILE A 77 -19.11 10.83 -1.63
C ILE A 77 -19.10 11.86 -2.75
N LYS A 78 -20.21 11.96 -3.48
CA LYS A 78 -20.36 12.86 -4.63
C LYS A 78 -20.70 14.28 -4.20
N ARG A 79 -19.69 15.07 -3.86
CA ARG A 79 -19.77 16.49 -3.56
C ARG A 79 -18.38 17.11 -3.51
N ARG A 80 -18.32 18.42 -3.34
CA ARG A 80 -17.07 19.13 -3.02
C ARG A 80 -16.54 18.69 -1.67
N PHE A 81 -15.23 18.72 -1.55
CA PHE A 81 -14.52 18.50 -0.30
C PHE A 81 -14.92 19.54 0.77
N GLU A 82 -15.03 19.10 2.00
CA GLU A 82 -15.16 19.93 3.20
C GLU A 82 -14.08 19.52 4.20
N ARG A 83 -13.49 20.49 4.94
CA ARG A 83 -12.40 20.22 5.90
C ARG A 83 -12.73 19.12 6.91
N LYS A 84 -14.00 19.02 7.32
CA LYS A 84 -14.46 17.96 8.23
C LYS A 84 -14.30 16.53 7.68
N ASP A 85 -14.13 16.37 6.37
CA ASP A 85 -13.91 15.05 5.75
C ASP A 85 -12.57 14.44 6.19
N CYS A 86 -11.63 15.27 6.64
CA CYS A 86 -10.37 14.82 7.21
C CYS A 86 -10.49 14.35 8.67
N ASP A 87 -11.60 14.62 9.34
CA ASP A 87 -11.74 14.30 10.76
C ASP A 87 -11.91 12.79 10.95
N GLY A 88 -11.05 12.20 11.80
CA GLY A 88 -11.02 10.77 12.03
C GLY A 88 -10.23 9.97 10.98
N MET A 89 -9.67 10.62 9.96
CA MET A 89 -8.82 9.96 8.98
C MET A 89 -7.39 9.80 9.51
N GLU A 90 -6.79 8.66 9.24
CA GLU A 90 -5.39 8.40 9.57
C GLU A 90 -4.45 8.83 8.44
N MET A 91 -4.96 8.79 7.20
CA MET A 91 -4.23 9.20 6.01
C MET A 91 -5.14 9.97 5.05
N VAL A 92 -4.63 11.07 4.49
CA VAL A 92 -5.33 11.87 3.49
C VAL A 92 -4.46 12.02 2.25
N ILE A 93 -5.07 11.84 1.08
CA ILE A 93 -4.42 12.01 -0.21
C ILE A 93 -5.19 13.08 -0.98
N ALA A 94 -4.58 14.24 -1.16
CA ALA A 94 -5.11 15.33 -1.97
C ALA A 94 -4.65 15.12 -3.42
N ALA A 95 -5.58 14.70 -4.28
CA ALA A 95 -5.33 14.31 -5.67
C ALA A 95 -6.30 15.02 -6.63
N THR A 96 -6.60 16.29 -6.37
CA THR A 96 -7.40 17.15 -7.25
C THR A 96 -6.50 17.84 -8.28
N ASP A 97 -7.10 18.43 -9.28
CA ASP A 97 -6.45 19.32 -10.26
C ASP A 97 -6.29 20.77 -9.76
N ASP A 98 -6.87 21.09 -8.59
CA ASP A 98 -6.73 22.38 -7.90
C ASP A 98 -5.59 22.32 -6.87
N ASN A 99 -4.44 22.88 -7.24
CA ASN A 99 -3.25 22.95 -6.40
C ASN A 99 -3.47 23.76 -5.10
N ALA A 100 -4.34 24.77 -5.13
CA ALA A 100 -4.65 25.57 -3.94
C ALA A 100 -5.47 24.76 -2.93
N LEU A 101 -6.44 24.00 -3.41
CA LEU A 101 -7.21 23.07 -2.59
C LEU A 101 -6.32 21.95 -2.00
N ASN A 102 -5.43 21.37 -2.82
CA ASN A 102 -4.49 20.35 -2.33
C ASN A 102 -3.58 20.89 -1.22
N HIS A 103 -3.10 22.13 -1.36
CA HIS A 103 -2.33 22.82 -0.32
C HIS A 103 -3.17 23.06 0.95
N GLU A 104 -4.40 23.55 0.81
CA GLU A 104 -5.30 23.79 1.95
C GLU A 104 -5.56 22.49 2.73
N ILE A 105 -5.81 21.39 2.03
CA ILE A 105 -5.99 20.05 2.65
C ILE A 105 -4.73 19.67 3.42
N ALA A 106 -3.55 19.85 2.81
CA ALA A 106 -2.29 19.48 3.43
C ALA A 106 -2.02 20.27 4.71
N GLU A 107 -2.24 21.58 4.70
CA GLU A 107 -2.07 22.43 5.89
C GLU A 107 -3.06 22.06 7.00
N TYR A 108 -4.31 21.76 6.65
CA TYR A 108 -5.29 21.29 7.62
C TYR A 108 -4.87 19.95 8.26
N CYS A 109 -4.41 19.00 7.46
CA CYS A 109 -3.97 17.70 7.94
C CYS A 109 -2.72 17.80 8.82
N LYS A 110 -1.72 18.59 8.41
CA LYS A 110 -0.51 18.83 9.21
C LYS A 110 -0.83 19.44 10.57
N ALA A 111 -1.77 20.39 10.63
CA ALA A 111 -2.19 21.02 11.89
C ALA A 111 -2.89 20.05 12.85
N LYS A 112 -3.34 18.89 12.35
CA LYS A 112 -4.02 17.83 13.13
C LYS A 112 -3.19 16.54 13.26
N ASP A 113 -1.93 16.56 12.85
CA ASP A 113 -1.03 15.39 12.84
C ASP A 113 -1.58 14.21 12.00
N ILE A 114 -2.39 14.50 10.96
CA ILE A 114 -2.88 13.50 10.01
C ILE A 114 -1.83 13.32 8.91
N MET A 115 -1.50 12.08 8.56
CA MET A 115 -0.60 11.80 7.44
C MET A 115 -1.19 12.31 6.13
N VAL A 116 -0.45 13.14 5.38
CA VAL A 116 -0.95 13.74 4.14
C VAL A 116 0.03 13.63 2.99
N ASN A 117 -0.52 13.32 1.81
CA ASN A 117 0.18 13.40 0.53
C ASN A 117 -0.60 14.28 -0.44
N ALA A 118 -0.05 15.43 -0.80
CA ALA A 118 -0.57 16.28 -1.86
C ALA A 118 0.16 15.95 -3.16
N VAL A 119 -0.60 15.53 -4.18
CA VAL A 119 -0.02 15.09 -5.45
C VAL A 119 0.69 16.26 -6.13
N ASP A 120 1.89 15.99 -6.64
CA ASP A 120 2.79 16.95 -7.31
C ASP A 120 3.26 18.14 -6.44
N GLN A 121 2.97 18.14 -5.14
CA GLN A 121 3.33 19.18 -4.19
C GLN A 121 4.18 18.63 -3.04
N LYS A 122 5.45 18.33 -3.32
CA LYS A 122 6.36 17.68 -2.35
C LYS A 122 6.47 18.41 -1.00
N ALA A 123 6.40 19.76 -0.98
CA ALA A 123 6.48 20.55 0.25
C ALA A 123 5.27 20.34 1.16
N ASP A 124 4.15 19.96 0.59
CA ASP A 124 2.87 19.74 1.27
C ASP A 124 2.69 18.31 1.77
N CYS A 125 3.62 17.42 1.45
CA CYS A 125 3.55 16.02 1.87
C CYS A 125 4.23 15.79 3.21
N SER A 126 3.58 15.08 4.14
CA SER A 126 4.21 14.50 5.33
C SER A 126 4.86 13.14 5.04
N PHE A 127 4.42 12.45 3.99
CA PHE A 127 5.02 11.21 3.48
C PHE A 127 5.01 11.18 1.95
N ILE A 128 5.80 10.29 1.35
CA ILE A 128 5.84 10.08 -0.10
C ILE A 128 5.49 8.63 -0.43
N PHE A 129 4.80 8.43 -1.56
CA PHE A 129 4.56 7.10 -2.09
C PHE A 129 5.83 6.54 -2.73
N PRO A 130 6.29 5.36 -2.33
CA PRO A 130 7.38 4.68 -3.01
C PRO A 130 6.91 4.00 -4.30
N SER A 131 7.85 3.64 -5.18
CA SER A 131 7.65 2.50 -6.07
C SER A 131 7.77 1.23 -5.26
N TYR A 132 6.81 0.29 -5.34
CA TYR A 132 6.85 -0.92 -4.54
C TYR A 132 6.56 -2.18 -5.36
N ILE A 133 6.99 -3.31 -4.82
CA ILE A 133 6.62 -4.65 -5.23
C ILE A 133 6.00 -5.33 -4.01
N LYS A 134 4.91 -6.03 -4.20
CA LYS A 134 4.23 -6.76 -3.14
C LYS A 134 3.88 -8.16 -3.61
N GLU A 135 4.41 -9.14 -2.91
CA GLU A 135 4.06 -10.54 -3.06
C GLU A 135 3.52 -11.04 -1.72
N LYS A 136 2.19 -11.01 -1.59
CA LYS A 136 1.47 -11.24 -0.33
C LYS A 136 1.95 -10.26 0.77
N ASN A 137 2.55 -10.77 1.87
CA ASN A 137 3.10 -9.97 2.96
C ASN A 137 4.57 -9.58 2.75
N LEU A 138 5.21 -10.03 1.68
CA LEU A 138 6.57 -9.63 1.34
C LEU A 138 6.52 -8.36 0.49
N VAL A 139 7.11 -7.27 0.97
CA VAL A 139 7.08 -5.96 0.31
C VAL A 139 8.48 -5.41 0.18
N ALA A 140 8.84 -4.95 -1.03
CA ALA A 140 10.01 -4.10 -1.27
C ALA A 140 9.55 -2.72 -1.75
N ALA A 141 10.18 -1.65 -1.24
CA ALA A 141 9.82 -0.28 -1.55
C ALA A 141 11.05 0.57 -1.89
N PHE A 142 10.96 1.36 -2.96
CA PHE A 142 12.06 2.19 -3.47
C PHE A 142 11.66 3.65 -3.48
N SER A 143 12.52 4.50 -2.95
CA SER A 143 12.35 5.95 -2.96
C SER A 143 13.62 6.64 -3.41
N SER A 144 13.49 7.63 -4.30
CA SER A 144 14.55 8.58 -4.65
C SER A 144 14.48 9.88 -3.84
N GLY A 145 13.66 9.93 -2.81
CA GLY A 145 13.35 11.19 -2.11
C GLY A 145 12.62 12.21 -2.99
N GLY A 146 11.93 11.74 -4.04
CA GLY A 146 11.23 12.58 -5.02
C GLY A 146 12.13 13.16 -6.12
N ASN A 147 13.39 12.70 -6.23
CA ASN A 147 14.33 13.25 -7.24
C ASN A 147 14.19 12.58 -8.62
N SER A 148 13.90 11.27 -8.66
CA SER A 148 13.85 10.54 -9.92
C SER A 148 12.87 9.36 -9.88
N PRO A 149 11.62 9.56 -10.33
CA PRO A 149 10.68 8.45 -10.50
C PRO A 149 11.18 7.37 -11.47
N VAL A 150 11.93 7.76 -12.50
CA VAL A 150 12.51 6.83 -13.49
C VAL A 150 13.50 5.88 -12.83
N LEU A 151 14.34 6.37 -11.92
CA LEU A 151 15.31 5.52 -11.20
C LEU A 151 14.58 4.51 -10.29
N THR A 152 13.54 4.94 -9.60
CA THR A 152 12.75 4.02 -8.74
C THR A 152 12.00 2.98 -9.55
N GLN A 153 11.48 3.32 -10.73
CA GLN A 153 10.86 2.36 -11.64
C GLN A 153 11.89 1.36 -12.21
N TYR A 154 13.09 1.82 -12.56
CA TYR A 154 14.17 0.93 -12.99
C TYR A 154 14.53 -0.09 -11.89
N LEU A 155 14.72 0.37 -10.65
CA LEU A 155 15.02 -0.50 -9.51
C LEU A 155 13.87 -1.48 -9.24
N LYS A 156 12.62 -1.01 -9.26
CA LYS A 156 11.44 -1.87 -9.17
C LYS A 156 11.48 -2.97 -10.24
N GLY A 157 11.72 -2.63 -11.51
CA GLY A 157 11.75 -3.59 -12.60
C GLY A 157 12.86 -4.66 -12.43
N LYS A 158 14.02 -4.26 -11.91
CA LYS A 158 15.11 -5.21 -11.61
C LYS A 158 14.78 -6.13 -10.45
N GLU A 159 14.18 -5.61 -9.41
CA GLU A 159 13.85 -6.40 -8.22
C GLU A 159 12.65 -7.33 -8.46
N GLN A 160 11.75 -6.99 -9.39
CA GLN A 160 10.66 -7.90 -9.79
C GLN A 160 11.14 -9.22 -10.40
N GLU A 161 12.35 -9.26 -10.97
CA GLU A 161 12.97 -10.49 -11.46
C GLU A 161 13.33 -11.44 -10.30
N ILE A 162 13.57 -10.90 -9.11
CA ILE A 162 13.98 -11.63 -7.90
C ILE A 162 12.76 -11.87 -6.99
N LEU A 163 11.96 -10.84 -6.76
CA LEU A 163 10.83 -10.86 -5.84
C LEU A 163 9.59 -11.46 -6.55
N THR A 164 9.56 -12.78 -6.58
CA THR A 164 8.56 -13.58 -7.29
C THR A 164 7.44 -14.07 -6.36
N PRO A 165 6.28 -14.51 -6.88
CA PRO A 165 5.23 -15.12 -6.07
C PRO A 165 5.72 -16.26 -5.18
N PHE A 166 6.71 -17.05 -5.66
CA PHE A 166 7.34 -18.09 -4.85
C PHE A 166 7.96 -17.56 -3.56
N LEU A 167 8.64 -16.39 -3.59
CA LEU A 167 9.19 -15.78 -2.38
C LEU A 167 8.10 -15.27 -1.44
N GLY A 168 6.97 -14.80 -1.98
CA GLY A 168 5.79 -14.47 -1.18
C GLY A 168 5.23 -15.68 -0.42
N ASP A 169 5.10 -16.81 -1.12
CA ASP A 169 4.65 -18.07 -0.53
C ASP A 169 5.64 -18.60 0.52
N LEU A 170 6.93 -18.52 0.23
CA LEU A 170 8.00 -18.92 1.15
C LEU A 170 8.00 -18.04 2.42
N ASN A 171 7.78 -16.73 2.28
CA ASN A 171 7.65 -15.81 3.41
C ASN A 171 6.49 -16.20 4.32
N GLU A 172 5.33 -16.55 3.77
CA GLU A 172 4.19 -17.02 4.56
C GLU A 172 4.50 -18.33 5.28
N TYR A 173 5.10 -19.30 4.56
CA TYR A 173 5.52 -20.56 5.16
C TYR A 173 6.48 -20.35 6.34
N MET A 174 7.49 -19.49 6.17
CA MET A 174 8.45 -19.18 7.23
C MET A 174 7.77 -18.51 8.44
N GLY A 175 6.75 -17.69 8.20
CA GLY A 175 5.89 -17.14 9.25
C GLY A 175 5.13 -18.23 10.04
N GLN A 176 4.53 -19.18 9.33
CA GLN A 176 3.76 -20.29 9.93
C GLN A 176 4.61 -21.21 10.80
N ILE A 177 5.85 -21.48 10.40
CA ILE A 177 6.76 -22.37 11.18
C ILE A 177 7.50 -21.63 12.29
N ARG A 178 7.42 -20.28 12.34
CA ARG A 178 8.22 -19.45 13.24
C ARG A 178 8.07 -19.84 14.72
N GLU A 179 6.84 -20.02 15.17
CA GLU A 179 6.59 -20.39 16.57
C GLU A 179 7.10 -21.80 16.91
N LYS A 180 6.96 -22.76 16.00
CA LYS A 180 7.50 -24.12 16.15
C LYS A 180 9.03 -24.10 16.30
N VAL A 181 9.72 -23.31 15.45
CA VAL A 181 11.19 -23.17 15.51
C VAL A 181 11.61 -22.48 16.82
N ILE A 182 10.88 -21.43 17.26
CA ILE A 182 11.18 -20.75 18.53
C ILE A 182 11.01 -21.69 19.72
N ALA A 183 10.00 -22.55 19.71
CA ALA A 183 9.77 -23.51 20.80
C ALA A 183 10.78 -24.67 20.82
N GLN A 184 11.35 -25.04 19.65
CA GLN A 184 12.24 -26.17 19.52
C GLN A 184 13.71 -25.83 19.77
N TYR A 185 14.14 -24.61 19.55
CA TYR A 185 15.54 -24.16 19.64
C TYR A 185 15.70 -23.02 20.65
N ASP A 186 16.55 -23.20 21.64
CA ASP A 186 16.69 -22.28 22.78
C ASP A 186 17.40 -20.97 22.40
N THR A 187 18.40 -21.03 21.50
CA THR A 187 19.25 -19.89 21.19
C THR A 187 18.86 -19.20 19.88
N GLU A 188 19.06 -17.89 19.82
CA GLU A 188 18.87 -17.10 18.60
C GLU A 188 19.75 -17.60 17.44
N ALA A 189 20.98 -18.02 17.75
CA ALA A 189 21.93 -18.52 16.76
C ALA A 189 21.44 -19.80 16.08
N GLU A 190 20.87 -20.76 16.85
CA GLU A 190 20.29 -21.98 16.31
C GLU A 190 19.06 -21.69 15.46
N ARG A 191 18.15 -20.85 15.94
CA ARG A 191 16.96 -20.42 15.20
C ARG A 191 17.33 -19.81 13.85
N LYS A 192 18.31 -18.88 13.85
CA LYS A 192 18.82 -18.25 12.64
C LYS A 192 19.42 -19.25 11.66
N ARG A 193 20.18 -20.24 12.16
CA ARG A 193 20.73 -21.31 11.34
C ARG A 193 19.63 -22.13 10.68
N VAL A 194 18.64 -22.57 11.43
CA VAL A 194 17.51 -23.39 10.95
C VAL A 194 16.74 -22.62 9.88
N PHE A 195 16.37 -21.35 10.12
CA PHE A 195 15.68 -20.54 9.13
C PHE A 195 16.51 -20.35 7.83
N LYS A 196 17.84 -20.19 7.97
CA LYS A 196 18.73 -20.09 6.80
C LYS A 196 18.79 -21.41 6.03
N GLU A 197 18.86 -22.55 6.69
CA GLU A 197 18.86 -23.86 6.05
C GLU A 197 17.56 -24.11 5.27
N ILE A 198 16.41 -23.77 5.86
CA ILE A 198 15.09 -23.86 5.21
C ILE A 198 15.02 -22.94 3.98
N LEU A 199 15.45 -21.70 4.13
CA LEU A 199 15.48 -20.72 3.04
C LEU A 199 16.33 -21.22 1.86
N CYS A 200 17.58 -21.62 2.14
CA CYS A 200 18.49 -22.11 1.11
C CYS A 200 17.91 -23.37 0.41
N ALA A 201 17.43 -24.33 1.18
CA ALA A 201 16.85 -25.56 0.62
C ALA A 201 15.61 -25.27 -0.26
N ALA A 202 14.76 -24.32 0.15
CA ALA A 202 13.59 -23.94 -0.64
C ALA A 202 14.00 -23.25 -1.96
N ILE A 203 14.98 -22.35 -1.93
CA ILE A 203 15.49 -21.65 -3.11
C ILE A 203 16.18 -22.64 -4.07
N ASP A 204 17.08 -23.49 -3.56
CA ASP A 204 17.85 -24.43 -4.37
C ASP A 204 16.95 -25.47 -5.06
N ASN A 205 15.88 -25.92 -4.40
CA ASN A 205 14.95 -26.90 -4.93
C ASN A 205 13.75 -26.29 -5.69
N GLY A 206 13.56 -24.98 -5.63
CA GLY A 206 12.42 -24.28 -6.24
C GLY A 206 11.06 -24.70 -5.65
N ARG A 207 11.02 -25.17 -4.41
CA ARG A 207 9.79 -25.63 -3.74
C ARG A 207 9.81 -25.36 -2.24
N ILE A 208 8.63 -25.08 -1.71
CA ILE A 208 8.43 -24.90 -0.26
C ILE A 208 8.36 -26.27 0.38
N PRO A 209 9.04 -26.51 1.52
CA PRO A 209 8.92 -27.76 2.27
C PRO A 209 7.46 -28.01 2.70
N GLU A 210 7.04 -29.27 2.70
CA GLU A 210 5.75 -29.66 3.27
C GLU A 210 5.81 -29.52 4.81
N VAL A 211 4.70 -29.08 5.44
CA VAL A 211 4.59 -28.85 6.90
C VAL A 211 4.45 -30.17 7.64
#